data_d723385b5ba9e1e5cbe2cd4e23e60311
#
_entry.id   d723385b5ba9e1e5cbe2cd4e23e60311
#
_cell.length_a   1.000
_cell.length_b   1.000
_cell.length_c   1.000
_cell.angle_alpha   90.00
_cell.angle_beta   90.00
_cell.angle_gamma   90.00
#
_symmetry.space_group_name_H-M   'P 1'
#
loop_
_entity.id
_entity.type
_entity.pdbx_description
1 polymer ?
#
loop_
_entity_poly.entity_id
_entity_poly.type
_entity_poly.pdbx_seq_one_letter_code
_entity_poly.pdbx_strand_id
1 'polypeptide(L)'
;MGSEMCIRDRNEATKLLTVGNNWKLFHEQVGEIMTAELIKIKLLDKVDIKNETKKNPAYKKYFMHGTSHHLGLDTHDYGLLEDPFQENMVFTVEPGIYIPDEGFGIRLEDDVVIQSKGEPINLMKDIPIEPDHIEELMN
;
A
#
# COMPACT_ATOMS: atom_id res chain seq x y z
N MET A 1 -2.77 7.56 15.20
CA MET A 1 -3.85 6.80 14.48
C MET A 1 -3.60 6.69 12.97
N GLY A 2 -3.41 7.79 12.23
CA GLY A 2 -3.21 7.72 10.76
C GLY A 2 -1.90 7.08 10.35
N SER A 3 -0.79 7.45 10.96
CA SER A 3 0.55 6.91 10.67
C SER A 3 0.66 5.42 11.01
N GLU A 4 0.17 4.98 12.15
CA GLU A 4 0.17 3.57 12.57
C GLU A 4 -0.64 2.69 11.60
N MET A 5 -1.74 3.22 11.08
CA MET A 5 -2.53 2.54 10.08
C MET A 5 -1.74 2.41 8.77
N CYS A 6 -1.13 3.49 8.27
CA CYS A 6 -0.30 3.44 7.07
C CYS A 6 0.88 2.48 7.20
N ILE A 7 1.53 2.41 8.39
CA ILE A 7 2.61 1.44 8.67
C ILE A 7 2.08 0.01 8.52
N ARG A 8 0.92 -0.28 9.14
CA ARG A 8 0.30 -1.61 9.06
C ARG A 8 -0.14 -1.96 7.65
N ASP A 9 -0.85 -1.05 6.95
CA ASP A 9 -1.34 -1.28 5.60
C ASP A 9 -0.20 -1.55 4.62
N ARG A 10 0.92 -0.81 4.76
CA ARG A 10 2.14 -1.06 4.01
C ARG A 10 2.70 -2.45 4.30
N ASN A 11 2.78 -2.85 5.57
CA ASN A 11 3.29 -4.17 5.95
C ASN A 11 2.40 -5.30 5.40
N GLU A 12 1.09 -5.16 5.47
CA GLU A 12 0.15 -6.15 4.91
C GLU A 12 0.20 -6.18 3.38
N ALA A 13 0.30 -5.02 2.71
CA ALA A 13 0.46 -4.95 1.27
C ALA A 13 1.78 -5.60 0.82
N THR A 14 2.87 -5.38 1.55
CA THR A 14 4.18 -6.01 1.26
C THR A 14 4.08 -7.52 1.20
N LYS A 15 3.37 -8.16 2.14
CA LYS A 15 3.19 -9.62 2.19
C LYS A 15 2.49 -10.20 0.96
N LEU A 16 1.75 -9.40 0.23
CA LEU A 16 1.04 -9.80 -0.99
C LEU A 16 1.94 -9.81 -2.24
N LEU A 17 3.11 -9.17 -2.18
CA LEU A 17 4.08 -9.12 -3.27
C LEU A 17 4.92 -10.41 -3.28
N THR A 18 4.31 -11.50 -3.71
CA THR A 18 4.91 -12.83 -3.76
C THR A 18 4.92 -13.39 -5.18
N VAL A 19 5.86 -14.30 -5.44
CA VAL A 19 5.93 -15.00 -6.72
C VAL A 19 4.58 -15.62 -7.08
N GLY A 20 4.12 -15.40 -8.31
CA GLY A 20 2.87 -15.92 -8.83
C GLY A 20 1.65 -15.03 -8.62
N ASN A 21 1.72 -14.02 -7.74
CA ASN A 21 0.69 -12.97 -7.70
C ASN A 21 0.81 -12.08 -8.94
N ASN A 22 -0.14 -11.21 -9.19
CA ASN A 22 -0.13 -10.23 -10.28
C ASN A 22 -0.78 -8.93 -9.84
N TRP A 23 -0.63 -7.88 -10.64
CA TRP A 23 -1.14 -6.54 -10.30
C TRP A 23 -2.64 -6.50 -10.04
N LYS A 24 -3.43 -7.23 -10.82
CA LYS A 24 -4.89 -7.23 -10.68
C LYS A 24 -5.30 -7.80 -9.32
N LEU A 25 -4.80 -8.99 -8.99
CA LEU A 25 -5.12 -9.65 -7.72
C LEU A 25 -4.55 -8.87 -6.53
N PHE A 26 -3.32 -8.36 -6.67
CA PHE A 26 -2.70 -7.51 -5.66
C PHE A 26 -3.55 -6.28 -5.33
N HIS A 27 -4.00 -5.52 -6.35
CA HIS A 27 -4.84 -4.34 -6.13
C HIS A 27 -6.21 -4.67 -5.53
N GLU A 28 -6.82 -5.80 -5.90
CA GLU A 28 -8.06 -6.27 -5.28
C GLU A 28 -7.85 -6.56 -3.79
N GLN A 29 -6.80 -7.30 -3.43
CA GLN A 29 -6.46 -7.63 -2.05
C GLN A 29 -6.11 -6.40 -1.20
N VAL A 30 -5.31 -5.47 -1.75
CA VAL A 30 -5.01 -4.21 -1.06
C VAL A 30 -6.28 -3.39 -0.86
N GLY A 31 -7.18 -3.34 -1.84
CA GLY A 31 -8.47 -2.67 -1.72
C GLY A 31 -9.32 -3.20 -0.56
N GLU A 32 -9.30 -4.52 -0.34
CA GLU A 32 -9.97 -5.15 0.82
C GLU A 32 -9.33 -4.73 2.15
N ILE A 33 -7.99 -4.71 2.23
CA ILE A 33 -7.25 -4.24 3.41
C ILE A 33 -7.61 -2.79 3.71
N MET A 34 -7.50 -1.89 2.72
CA MET A 34 -7.81 -0.48 2.87
C MET A 34 -9.26 -0.25 3.30
N THR A 35 -10.21 -0.98 2.72
CA THR A 35 -11.62 -0.90 3.11
C THR A 35 -11.80 -1.27 4.58
N ALA A 36 -11.22 -2.37 5.02
CA ALA A 36 -11.33 -2.83 6.41
C ALA A 36 -10.74 -1.81 7.40
N GLU A 37 -9.59 -1.23 7.06
CA GLU A 37 -8.92 -0.24 7.91
C GLU A 37 -9.67 1.10 7.96
N LEU A 38 -10.17 1.58 6.82
CA LEU A 38 -10.98 2.81 6.76
C LEU A 38 -12.29 2.69 7.56
N ILE A 39 -12.89 1.49 7.62
CA ILE A 39 -14.04 1.23 8.49
C ILE A 39 -13.63 1.29 9.97
N LYS A 40 -12.49 0.70 10.34
CA LYS A 40 -12.01 0.72 11.75
C LYS A 40 -11.80 2.14 12.28
N ILE A 41 -11.27 3.02 11.45
CA ILE A 41 -11.07 4.44 11.82
C ILE A 41 -12.29 5.32 11.55
N LYS A 42 -13.41 4.73 11.13
CA LYS A 42 -14.70 5.39 10.89
C LYS A 42 -14.69 6.45 9.77
N LEU A 43 -13.79 6.32 8.81
CA LEU A 43 -13.82 7.09 7.57
C LEU A 43 -14.80 6.50 6.56
N LEU A 44 -15.03 5.18 6.59
CA LEU A 44 -16.08 4.51 5.84
C LEU A 44 -17.07 3.85 6.79
N ASP A 45 -18.32 3.76 6.34
CA ASP A 45 -19.37 3.05 7.04
C ASP A 45 -20.08 2.00 6.16
N LYS A 46 -21.09 1.34 6.73
CA LYS A 46 -21.86 0.31 6.01
C LYS A 46 -22.67 0.87 4.84
N VAL A 47 -22.98 2.15 4.85
CA VAL A 47 -23.74 2.80 3.78
C VAL A 47 -22.81 3.04 2.59
N ASP A 48 -21.57 3.48 2.85
CA ASP A 48 -20.53 3.63 1.82
C ASP A 48 -20.30 2.29 1.09
N ILE A 49 -20.11 1.20 1.85
CA ILE A 49 -19.89 -0.13 1.27
C ILE A 49 -21.13 -0.63 0.48
N LYS A 50 -22.33 -0.36 0.98
CA LYS A 50 -23.55 -0.75 0.26
C LYS A 50 -23.72 -0.05 -1.08
N ASN A 51 -23.21 1.17 -1.18
CA ASN A 51 -23.35 2.03 -2.37
C ASN A 51 -22.15 1.92 -3.32
N GLU A 52 -21.11 1.18 -2.96
CA GLU A 52 -19.94 0.99 -3.82
C GLU A 52 -20.26 0.18 -5.08
N THR A 53 -19.42 0.33 -6.09
CA THR A 53 -19.45 -0.45 -7.32
C THR A 53 -18.06 -1.00 -7.62
N LYS A 54 -17.97 -2.06 -8.45
CA LYS A 54 -16.67 -2.57 -8.91
C LYS A 54 -15.79 -1.52 -9.59
N LYS A 55 -16.39 -0.52 -10.25
CA LYS A 55 -15.64 0.57 -10.90
C LYS A 55 -15.24 1.66 -9.93
N ASN A 56 -16.00 1.84 -8.86
CA ASN A 56 -15.77 2.86 -7.85
C ASN A 56 -15.96 2.25 -6.45
N PRO A 57 -14.99 1.47 -5.95
CA PRO A 57 -15.02 0.95 -4.59
C PRO A 57 -14.89 2.11 -3.58
N ALA A 58 -15.52 1.93 -2.41
CA ALA A 58 -15.66 2.97 -1.41
C ALA A 58 -14.31 3.51 -0.89
N TYR A 59 -13.30 2.65 -0.77
CA TYR A 59 -11.97 3.04 -0.30
C TYR A 59 -11.30 4.11 -1.18
N LYS A 60 -11.64 4.20 -2.49
CA LYS A 60 -11.08 5.18 -3.41
C LYS A 60 -11.38 6.63 -3.05
N LYS A 61 -12.34 6.87 -2.17
CA LYS A 61 -12.59 8.21 -1.61
C LYS A 61 -11.37 8.74 -0.83
N TYR A 62 -10.62 7.85 -0.19
CA TYR A 62 -9.49 8.18 0.67
C TYR A 62 -8.14 7.62 0.19
N PHE A 63 -8.18 6.64 -0.71
CA PHE A 63 -7.01 6.03 -1.33
C PHE A 63 -7.27 5.85 -2.83
N MET A 64 -6.86 6.83 -3.64
CA MET A 64 -7.26 6.95 -5.04
C MET A 64 -6.19 6.54 -6.05
N HIS A 65 -4.98 6.19 -5.62
CA HIS A 65 -3.88 5.77 -6.50
C HIS A 65 -3.52 4.29 -6.35
N GLY A 66 -2.58 3.82 -7.16
CA GLY A 66 -2.02 2.46 -7.03
C GLY A 66 -1.16 2.33 -5.78
N THR A 67 -1.07 1.11 -5.24
CA THR A 67 -0.25 0.84 -4.05
C THR A 67 1.21 0.62 -4.39
N SER A 68 1.52 0.29 -5.65
CA SER A 68 2.83 -0.22 -6.04
C SER A 68 3.03 -0.11 -7.54
N HIS A 69 4.27 -0.03 -7.98
CA HIS A 69 4.69 -0.07 -9.36
C HIS A 69 6.07 -0.73 -9.50
N HIS A 70 6.43 -1.13 -10.71
CA HIS A 70 7.79 -1.55 -11.01
C HIS A 70 8.77 -0.40 -10.80
N LEU A 71 9.93 -0.71 -10.24
CA LEU A 71 11.06 0.19 -10.09
C LEU A 71 12.28 -0.43 -10.77
N GLY A 72 12.93 0.33 -11.65
CA GLY A 72 14.08 -0.14 -12.42
C GLY A 72 14.91 1.02 -12.99
N LEU A 73 15.13 1.03 -14.30
CA LEU A 73 15.81 2.15 -14.96
C LEU A 73 14.99 3.44 -14.87
N ASP A 74 13.67 3.30 -14.95
CA ASP A 74 12.72 4.39 -14.73
C ASP A 74 12.05 4.22 -13.36
N THR A 75 11.64 5.35 -12.74
CA THR A 75 10.89 5.35 -11.48
C THR A 75 9.58 4.56 -11.60
N HIS A 76 8.84 4.78 -12.68
CA HIS A 76 7.70 3.95 -13.07
C HIS A 76 8.15 3.08 -14.23
N ASP A 77 8.80 1.97 -13.93
CA ASP A 77 9.37 1.11 -14.94
C ASP A 77 8.32 0.19 -15.57
N TYR A 78 8.71 -0.39 -16.70
CA TYR A 78 7.82 -1.21 -17.51
C TYR A 78 7.51 -2.55 -16.84
N GLY A 79 6.24 -2.95 -16.93
CA GLY A 79 5.75 -4.27 -16.56
C GLY A 79 4.33 -4.49 -17.07
N LEU A 80 4.00 -5.72 -17.42
CA LEU A 80 2.65 -6.09 -17.87
C LEU A 80 1.75 -6.33 -16.65
N LEU A 81 0.54 -5.79 -16.68
CA LEU A 81 -0.42 -5.89 -15.58
C LEU A 81 -0.89 -7.32 -15.28
N GLU A 82 -0.85 -8.20 -16.28
CA GLU A 82 -1.32 -9.57 -16.19
C GLU A 82 -0.20 -10.58 -15.92
N ASP A 83 1.06 -10.15 -16.04
CA ASP A 83 2.19 -11.04 -15.81
C ASP A 83 2.32 -11.38 -14.31
N PRO A 84 2.57 -12.66 -14.00
CA PRO A 84 2.82 -13.05 -12.62
C PRO A 84 4.13 -12.46 -12.11
N PHE A 85 4.13 -12.02 -10.86
CA PHE A 85 5.33 -11.55 -10.18
C PHE A 85 6.38 -12.67 -10.11
N GLN A 86 7.63 -12.29 -10.32
CA GLN A 86 8.75 -13.22 -10.34
C GLN A 86 9.81 -12.81 -9.31
N GLU A 87 10.63 -13.77 -8.92
CA GLU A 87 11.79 -13.53 -8.08
C GLU A 87 12.69 -12.43 -8.68
N ASN A 88 13.25 -11.60 -7.82
CA ASN A 88 14.11 -10.45 -8.13
C ASN A 88 13.42 -9.25 -8.81
N MET A 89 12.10 -9.27 -8.99
CA MET A 89 11.38 -8.05 -9.34
C MET A 89 11.45 -7.07 -8.18
N VAL A 90 11.64 -5.78 -8.50
CA VAL A 90 11.69 -4.67 -7.55
C VAL A 90 10.43 -3.84 -7.70
N PHE A 91 9.76 -3.57 -6.57
CA PHE A 91 8.52 -2.82 -6.54
C PHE A 91 8.55 -1.78 -5.42
N THR A 92 7.83 -0.68 -5.62
CA THR A 92 7.44 0.20 -4.51
C THR A 92 6.29 -0.42 -3.72
N VAL A 93 6.11 -0.01 -2.46
CA VAL A 93 4.91 -0.28 -1.65
C VAL A 93 4.53 1.03 -0.97
N GLU A 94 3.52 1.70 -1.48
CA GLU A 94 3.21 3.09 -1.15
C GLU A 94 1.73 3.37 -0.82
N PRO A 95 1.09 2.58 0.06
CA PRO A 95 -0.28 2.89 0.45
C PRO A 95 -0.35 4.26 1.13
N GLY A 96 -1.44 4.97 0.86
CA GLY A 96 -1.65 6.31 1.43
C GLY A 96 -3.12 6.56 1.75
N ILE A 97 -3.35 7.47 2.68
CA ILE A 97 -4.68 7.92 3.06
C ILE A 97 -4.72 9.43 2.96
N TYR A 98 -5.73 9.91 2.28
CA TYR A 98 -5.92 11.33 2.02
C TYR A 98 -7.31 11.72 2.48
N ILE A 99 -7.40 12.72 3.36
CA ILE A 99 -8.65 13.25 3.93
C ILE A 99 -8.81 14.68 3.44
N PRO A 100 -9.44 14.89 2.26
CA PRO A 100 -9.53 16.21 1.63
C PRO A 100 -10.23 17.25 2.52
N ASP A 101 -11.27 16.83 3.25
CA ASP A 101 -12.04 17.70 4.14
C ASP A 101 -11.20 18.27 5.30
N GLU A 102 -10.11 17.57 5.65
CA GLU A 102 -9.15 18.00 6.68
C GLU A 102 -7.88 18.61 6.09
N GLY A 103 -7.73 18.62 4.76
CA GLY A 103 -6.53 19.10 4.08
C GLY A 103 -5.27 18.28 4.42
N PHE A 104 -5.44 16.99 4.70
CA PHE A 104 -4.40 16.15 5.27
C PHE A 104 -4.28 14.84 4.49
N GLY A 105 -3.03 14.34 4.38
CA GLY A 105 -2.73 13.03 3.82
C GLY A 105 -1.41 12.47 4.34
N ILE A 106 -1.33 11.16 4.45
CA ILE A 106 -0.09 10.43 4.78
C ILE A 106 0.11 9.33 3.76
N ARG A 107 1.32 9.23 3.24
CA ARG A 107 1.81 8.09 2.45
C ARG A 107 3.14 7.64 3.02
N LEU A 108 3.30 6.34 3.21
CA LEU A 108 4.58 5.70 3.53
C LEU A 108 4.95 4.80 2.38
N GLU A 109 6.20 4.85 1.97
CA GLU A 109 6.71 4.15 0.80
C GLU A 109 7.97 3.38 1.15
N ASP A 110 8.03 2.12 0.73
CA ASP A 110 9.21 1.28 0.75
C ASP A 110 9.47 0.70 -0.63
N ASP A 111 10.74 0.41 -0.91
CA ASP A 111 11.17 -0.41 -2.05
C ASP A 111 11.42 -1.82 -1.57
N VAL A 112 10.90 -2.79 -2.31
CA VAL A 112 11.00 -4.20 -1.94
C VAL A 112 11.43 -5.07 -3.10
N VAL A 113 12.15 -6.17 -2.80
CA VAL A 113 12.58 -7.18 -3.77
C VAL A 113 11.85 -8.48 -3.51
N ILE A 114 11.13 -8.98 -4.53
CA ILE A 114 10.42 -10.26 -4.43
C ILE A 114 11.41 -11.42 -4.26
N GLN A 115 11.14 -12.29 -3.30
CA GLN A 115 11.92 -13.49 -3.04
C GLN A 115 11.26 -14.73 -3.64
N SER A 116 12.05 -15.74 -3.97
CA SER A 116 11.55 -17.04 -4.43
C SER A 116 10.65 -17.72 -3.42
N LYS A 117 10.86 -17.46 -2.13
CA LYS A 117 10.06 -17.96 -1.00
C LYS A 117 10.04 -16.94 0.12
N GLY A 118 8.90 -16.87 0.82
CA GLY A 118 8.74 -15.99 1.98
C GLY A 118 8.35 -14.56 1.61
N GLU A 119 8.54 -13.65 2.53
CA GLU A 119 8.22 -12.24 2.34
C GLU A 119 9.29 -11.53 1.49
N PRO A 120 8.93 -10.47 0.76
CA PRO A 120 9.90 -9.63 0.06
C PRO A 120 10.95 -9.05 1.00
N ILE A 121 12.14 -8.81 0.46
CA ILE A 121 13.17 -8.05 1.20
C ILE A 121 12.81 -6.57 1.10
N ASN A 122 12.63 -5.93 2.24
CA ASN A 122 12.49 -4.47 2.33
C ASN A 122 13.87 -3.82 2.27
N LEU A 123 14.12 -3.01 1.23
CA LEU A 123 15.38 -2.30 1.03
C LEU A 123 15.51 -1.08 1.95
N MET A 124 14.38 -0.58 2.47
CA MET A 124 14.28 0.61 3.32
C MET A 124 14.21 0.26 4.82
N LYS A 125 14.43 -1.00 5.20
CA LYS A 125 14.22 -1.53 6.57
C LYS A 125 14.97 -0.78 7.68
N ASP A 126 16.08 -0.12 7.34
CA ASP A 126 16.93 0.60 8.28
C ASP A 126 16.55 2.10 8.39
N ILE A 127 15.53 2.54 7.64
CA ILE A 127 15.00 3.91 7.70
C ILE A 127 13.90 3.97 8.75
N PRO A 128 13.99 4.88 9.74
CA PRO A 128 12.97 5.04 10.76
C PRO A 128 11.62 5.44 10.16
N ILE A 129 10.55 4.77 10.59
CA ILE A 129 9.18 5.04 10.17
C ILE A 129 8.22 5.23 11.35
N GLU A 130 8.61 4.73 12.54
CA GLU A 130 7.81 4.90 13.74
C GLU A 130 7.88 6.35 14.20
N PRO A 131 6.74 7.02 14.48
CA PRO A 131 6.72 8.43 14.86
C PRO A 131 7.62 8.74 16.06
N ASP A 132 7.55 7.94 17.12
CA ASP A 132 8.33 8.14 18.34
C ASP A 132 9.85 8.07 18.04
N HIS A 133 10.27 7.13 17.19
CA HIS A 133 11.67 6.99 16.79
C HIS A 133 12.14 8.19 15.96
N ILE A 134 11.28 8.69 15.05
CA ILE A 134 11.58 9.89 14.25
C ILE A 134 11.71 11.11 15.18
N GLU A 135 10.80 11.28 16.14
CA GLU A 135 10.85 12.37 17.11
C GLU A 135 12.12 12.32 17.98
N GLU A 136 12.55 11.14 18.41
CA GLU A 136 13.82 10.95 19.13
C GLU A 136 15.04 11.38 18.32
N LEU A 137 15.05 11.09 17.01
CA LEU A 137 16.16 11.46 16.12
C LEU A 137 16.19 12.95 15.78
N MET A 138 15.06 13.66 15.95
CA MET A 138 14.96 15.10 15.68
C MET A 138 15.30 15.98 16.90
N ASN A 139 15.43 15.40 18.09
CA ASN A 139 15.79 16.08 19.35
C ASN A 139 17.26 15.86 19.70
#